data_953575bacd01e5197b93dc84d83b1b9c
#
_entry.id   953575bacd01e5197b93dc84d83b1b9c
#
_cell.length_a   1.000
_cell.length_b   1.000
_cell.length_c   1.000
_cell.angle_alpha   90.00
_cell.angle_beta   90.00
_cell.angle_gamma   90.00
#
_symmetry.space_group_name_H-M   'P 1'
#
loop_
_entity.id
_entity.type
_entity.pdbx_description
1 polymer ?
#
loop_
_entity_poly.entity_id
_entity_poly.type
_entity_poly.pdbx_seq_one_letter_code
_entity_poly.pdbx_strand_id
1 'polypeptide(L)'
;MGRIDVLALGWQEDDMTLGAVKRLRAAERIILRTERCGAADYLRREGISFETFDALYDCSDDFDELAERIAEALHEAAQTGNVLYGVNDPGDQTAAVLMQLYPDAVSMSGGVSEGSALQIYAGGSFRQVGALDDFTPDASVATLVREIDTPILAGEVKLRLTEVYPDETMIVMAMADGKIRRVPLWEMDRQKGYGHTCCALIPAVDDLTQKSRFSFDDLCRIMRRLRAFDGDPWDIEQTHQSLRRYLIEETYEAAEAIDKDDPDALYDELGDVLLHVVFHAEIGR
;
A
#
# COMPACT_ATOMS: atom_id res chain seq x y z
N MET A 1 -1.85 -1.03 27.73
CA MET A 1 -0.87 -1.33 26.69
C MET A 1 -0.35 -0.02 26.16
N GLY A 2 0.96 0.20 26.15
CA GLY A 2 1.57 1.40 25.59
C GLY A 2 1.47 1.43 24.07
N ARG A 3 1.87 2.55 23.48
CA ARG A 3 1.91 2.76 22.02
C ARG A 3 3.35 2.75 21.53
N ILE A 4 3.53 2.33 20.29
CA ILE A 4 4.79 2.43 19.55
C ILE A 4 4.66 3.61 18.60
N ASP A 5 5.42 4.68 18.84
CA ASP A 5 5.51 5.83 17.95
C ASP A 5 6.77 5.68 17.07
N VAL A 6 6.58 5.31 15.81
CA VAL A 6 7.67 5.21 14.85
C VAL A 6 8.04 6.61 14.37
N LEU A 7 9.30 6.99 14.56
CA LEU A 7 9.80 8.33 14.25
C LEU A 7 10.91 8.27 13.20
N ALA A 8 10.67 8.87 12.04
CA ALA A 8 11.69 9.02 11.00
C ALA A 8 12.67 10.15 11.40
N LEU A 9 13.95 9.81 11.46
CA LEU A 9 15.03 10.65 11.99
C LEU A 9 16.01 11.15 10.92
N GLY A 10 16.01 10.55 9.71
CA GLY A 10 17.03 10.81 8.70
C GLY A 10 18.33 10.04 8.97
N TRP A 11 19.33 10.24 8.09
CA TRP A 11 20.60 9.54 8.16
C TRP A 11 21.66 10.27 8.98
N GLN A 12 21.63 11.62 8.93
CA GLN A 12 22.56 12.48 9.62
C GLN A 12 21.85 13.26 10.74
N GLU A 13 22.61 13.81 11.65
CA GLU A 13 22.06 14.65 12.72
C GLU A 13 21.28 15.86 12.16
N ASP A 14 21.78 16.48 11.11
CA ASP A 14 21.18 17.66 10.48
C ASP A 14 19.87 17.34 9.71
N ASP A 15 19.59 16.07 9.45
CA ASP A 15 18.32 15.65 8.81
C ASP A 15 17.13 15.65 9.79
N MET A 16 17.41 15.67 11.09
CA MET A 16 16.35 15.65 12.10
C MET A 16 15.54 16.93 12.10
N THR A 17 14.22 16.80 12.01
CA THR A 17 13.33 17.95 12.17
C THR A 17 13.30 18.42 13.62
N LEU A 18 13.01 19.71 13.84
CA LEU A 18 12.77 20.23 15.20
C LEU A 18 11.66 19.48 15.94
N GLY A 19 10.68 18.96 15.19
CA GLY A 19 9.61 18.10 15.72
C GLY A 19 10.15 16.78 16.24
N ALA A 20 11.04 16.13 15.48
CA ALA A 20 11.71 14.89 15.88
C ALA A 20 12.53 15.09 17.17
N VAL A 21 13.32 16.15 17.23
CA VAL A 21 14.11 16.50 18.42
C VAL A 21 13.23 16.69 19.66
N LYS A 22 12.10 17.40 19.53
CA LYS A 22 11.16 17.60 20.65
C LYS A 22 10.56 16.27 21.12
N ARG A 23 10.22 15.36 20.22
CA ARG A 23 9.68 14.04 20.57
C ARG A 23 10.72 13.16 21.25
N LEU A 24 11.96 13.12 20.72
CA LEU A 24 13.08 12.41 21.36
C LEU A 24 13.29 12.88 22.80
N ARG A 25 13.27 14.20 23.06
CA ARG A 25 13.43 14.76 24.41
C ARG A 25 12.25 14.49 25.34
N ALA A 26 11.06 14.25 24.80
CA ALA A 26 9.84 13.99 25.57
C ALA A 26 9.55 12.50 25.75
N ALA A 27 10.24 11.62 25.06
CA ALA A 27 9.98 10.19 25.09
C ALA A 27 10.43 9.55 26.41
N GLU A 28 9.61 8.66 26.94
CA GLU A 28 9.93 7.89 28.16
C GLU A 28 10.94 6.77 27.87
N ARG A 29 10.83 6.14 26.72
CA ARG A 29 11.72 5.08 26.26
C ARG A 29 12.00 5.24 24.77
N ILE A 30 13.28 5.31 24.41
CA ILE A 30 13.75 5.43 23.03
C ILE A 30 14.47 4.16 22.64
N ILE A 31 14.07 3.58 21.53
CA ILE A 31 14.77 2.45 20.90
C ILE A 31 15.07 2.84 19.47
N LEU A 32 16.34 2.86 19.08
CA LEU A 32 16.75 3.09 17.71
C LEU A 32 16.93 1.76 16.99
N ARG A 33 16.66 1.76 15.69
CA ARG A 33 16.95 0.58 14.85
C ARG A 33 18.41 0.17 14.96
N THR A 34 19.31 1.14 14.91
CA THR A 34 20.76 0.95 15.01
C THR A 34 21.43 2.15 15.66
N GLU A 35 22.55 1.95 16.31
CA GLU A 35 23.38 3.05 16.81
C GLU A 35 24.20 3.76 15.71
N ARG A 36 24.24 3.19 14.50
CA ARG A 36 25.01 3.73 13.36
C ARG A 36 24.21 4.80 12.60
N CYS A 37 23.74 5.81 13.31
CA CYS A 37 22.96 6.92 12.74
C CYS A 37 23.22 8.24 13.48
N GLY A 38 22.99 9.36 12.81
CA GLY A 38 23.21 10.69 13.38
C GLY A 38 22.35 10.98 14.62
N ALA A 39 21.18 10.35 14.72
CA ALA A 39 20.32 10.48 15.89
C ALA A 39 20.97 9.89 17.15
N ALA A 40 21.69 8.78 17.04
CA ALA A 40 22.42 8.19 18.17
C ALA A 40 23.52 9.12 18.68
N ASP A 41 24.25 9.78 17.77
CA ASP A 41 25.29 10.76 18.15
C ASP A 41 24.68 11.97 18.85
N TYR A 42 23.55 12.46 18.35
CA TYR A 42 22.78 13.52 19.02
C TYR A 42 22.36 13.12 20.43
N LEU A 43 21.74 11.95 20.60
CA LEU A 43 21.26 11.49 21.91
C LEU A 43 22.39 11.32 22.91
N ARG A 44 23.54 10.76 22.48
CA ARG A 44 24.75 10.65 23.32
C ARG A 44 25.26 12.01 23.79
N ARG A 45 25.32 12.98 22.88
CA ARG A 45 25.78 14.35 23.19
C ARG A 45 24.85 15.07 24.14
N GLU A 46 23.53 14.88 24.01
CA GLU A 46 22.52 15.47 24.89
C GLU A 46 22.33 14.69 26.20
N GLY A 47 23.00 13.56 26.38
CA GLY A 47 22.89 12.75 27.60
C GLY A 47 21.54 12.02 27.72
N ILE A 48 20.84 11.77 26.58
CA ILE A 48 19.56 11.07 26.54
C ILE A 48 19.81 9.59 26.38
N SER A 49 19.24 8.78 27.27
CA SER A 49 19.40 7.32 27.23
C SER A 49 18.55 6.72 26.11
N PHE A 50 19.10 5.73 25.40
CA PHE A 50 18.40 4.98 24.36
C PHE A 50 18.92 3.54 24.30
N GLU A 51 18.13 2.66 23.70
CA GLU A 51 18.44 1.27 23.39
C GLU A 51 18.57 1.10 21.86
N THR A 52 19.17 0.00 21.41
CA THR A 52 19.26 -0.33 19.97
C THR A 52 19.01 -1.81 19.72
N PHE A 53 18.71 -2.16 18.46
CA PHE A 53 18.57 -3.53 18.02
C PHE A 53 19.81 -4.10 17.30
N ASP A 54 20.97 -3.44 17.42
CA ASP A 54 22.20 -3.90 16.76
C ASP A 54 22.55 -5.36 17.07
N ALA A 55 22.26 -5.83 18.29
CA ALA A 55 22.51 -7.23 18.69
C ALA A 55 21.64 -8.25 17.91
N LEU A 56 20.48 -7.84 17.38
CA LEU A 56 19.62 -8.74 16.58
C LEU A 56 20.16 -8.91 15.15
N TYR A 57 20.92 -7.96 14.63
CA TYR A 57 21.55 -8.08 13.32
C TYR A 57 22.51 -9.28 13.25
N ASP A 58 23.26 -9.52 14.32
CA ASP A 58 24.24 -10.61 14.38
C ASP A 58 23.58 -12.00 14.52
N CYS A 59 22.28 -12.04 14.82
CA CYS A 59 21.53 -13.25 15.14
C CYS A 59 20.40 -13.55 14.14
N SER A 60 20.25 -12.77 13.07
CA SER A 60 19.21 -12.97 12.06
C SER A 60 19.83 -13.39 10.73
N ASP A 61 19.20 -14.36 10.07
CA ASP A 61 19.71 -14.94 8.82
C ASP A 61 19.47 -14.00 7.63
N ASP A 62 18.39 -13.22 7.66
CA ASP A 62 18.05 -12.23 6.63
C ASP A 62 17.31 -11.00 7.22
N PHE A 63 17.00 -10.03 6.35
CA PHE A 63 16.32 -8.79 6.76
C PHE A 63 14.84 -8.97 7.07
N ASP A 64 14.17 -9.98 6.51
CA ASP A 64 12.76 -10.25 6.78
C ASP A 64 12.61 -10.80 8.19
N GLU A 65 13.42 -11.80 8.55
CA GLU A 65 13.49 -12.34 9.91
C GLU A 65 13.86 -11.25 10.92
N LEU A 66 14.86 -10.41 10.59
CA LEU A 66 15.26 -9.30 11.45
C LEU A 66 14.11 -8.35 11.72
N ALA A 67 13.32 -7.98 10.68
CA ALA A 67 12.20 -7.08 10.81
C ALA A 67 11.09 -7.64 11.71
N GLU A 68 10.79 -8.94 11.57
CA GLU A 68 9.81 -9.64 12.43
C GLU A 68 10.26 -9.66 13.88
N ARG A 69 11.51 -10.05 14.15
CA ARG A 69 12.09 -10.11 15.51
C ARG A 69 12.12 -8.74 16.19
N ILE A 70 12.47 -7.68 15.46
CA ILE A 70 12.42 -6.31 15.98
C ILE A 70 10.97 -5.91 16.28
N ALA A 71 10.01 -6.26 15.39
CA ALA A 71 8.61 -5.95 15.60
C ALA A 71 8.04 -6.63 16.86
N GLU A 72 8.37 -7.89 17.10
CA GLU A 72 8.01 -8.62 18.32
C GLU A 72 8.62 -7.97 19.57
N ALA A 73 9.91 -7.66 19.55
CA ALA A 73 10.60 -7.01 20.66
C ALA A 73 10.02 -5.63 20.99
N LEU A 74 9.65 -4.85 19.99
CA LEU A 74 8.98 -3.56 20.17
C LEU A 74 7.57 -3.73 20.76
N HIS A 75 6.83 -4.74 20.30
CA HIS A 75 5.52 -5.05 20.86
C HIS A 75 5.62 -5.47 22.34
N GLU A 76 6.59 -6.30 22.70
CA GLU A 76 6.88 -6.67 24.09
C GLU A 76 7.26 -5.45 24.93
N ALA A 77 8.14 -4.60 24.42
CA ALA A 77 8.54 -3.36 25.08
C ALA A 77 7.33 -2.43 25.37
N ALA A 78 6.38 -2.37 24.45
CA ALA A 78 5.16 -1.59 24.58
C ALA A 78 4.17 -2.16 25.63
N GLN A 79 4.34 -3.38 26.11
CA GLN A 79 3.53 -3.89 27.23
C GLN A 79 3.80 -3.13 28.53
N THR A 80 4.99 -2.55 28.68
CA THR A 80 5.41 -1.85 29.90
C THR A 80 5.26 -0.33 29.85
N GLY A 81 5.04 0.27 28.68
CA GLY A 81 4.89 1.73 28.51
C GLY A 81 4.98 2.14 27.05
N ASN A 82 4.93 3.44 26.80
CA ASN A 82 5.07 3.98 25.46
C ASN A 82 6.53 3.87 24.99
N VAL A 83 6.71 3.47 23.73
CA VAL A 83 8.02 3.34 23.09
C VAL A 83 8.10 4.27 21.88
N LEU A 84 9.16 5.05 21.79
CA LEU A 84 9.53 5.75 20.57
C LEU A 84 10.56 4.90 19.84
N TYR A 85 10.20 4.43 18.64
CA TYR A 85 11.08 3.67 17.77
C TYR A 85 11.64 4.59 16.67
N GLY A 86 12.93 4.86 16.74
CA GLY A 86 13.64 5.70 15.77
C GLY A 86 14.16 4.94 14.59
N VAL A 87 13.74 5.33 13.38
CA VAL A 87 14.18 4.78 12.09
C VAL A 87 14.83 5.86 11.24
N ASN A 88 15.72 5.47 10.33
CA ASN A 88 16.37 6.45 9.46
C ASN A 88 15.44 6.90 8.32
N ASP A 89 14.64 5.98 7.80
CA ASP A 89 13.77 6.21 6.64
C ASP A 89 12.31 5.84 6.96
N PRO A 90 11.31 6.64 6.50
CA PRO A 90 9.90 6.30 6.68
C PRO A 90 9.47 4.97 6.03
N GLY A 91 10.19 4.50 5.01
CA GLY A 91 9.98 3.22 4.35
C GLY A 91 10.65 2.04 5.05
N ASP A 92 11.00 2.16 6.33
CA ASP A 92 11.64 1.10 7.10
C ASP A 92 10.79 -0.19 7.13
N GLN A 93 11.40 -1.33 6.81
CA GLN A 93 10.71 -2.61 6.70
C GLN A 93 10.10 -3.06 8.04
N THR A 94 10.80 -2.85 9.15
CA THR A 94 10.25 -3.15 10.49
C THR A 94 9.01 -2.32 10.79
N ALA A 95 9.00 -1.06 10.37
CA ALA A 95 7.84 -0.21 10.54
C ALA A 95 6.63 -0.72 9.75
N ALA A 96 6.84 -1.26 8.54
CA ALA A 96 5.80 -1.91 7.75
C ALA A 96 5.28 -3.19 8.41
N VAL A 97 6.17 -4.06 8.90
CA VAL A 97 5.81 -5.29 9.63
C VAL A 97 5.03 -4.96 10.92
N LEU A 98 5.47 -3.97 11.69
CA LEU A 98 4.74 -3.48 12.88
C LEU A 98 3.31 -3.06 12.55
N MET A 99 3.14 -2.29 11.46
CA MET A 99 1.82 -1.83 11.04
C MET A 99 0.92 -2.98 10.59
N GLN A 100 1.50 -4.01 9.98
CA GLN A 100 0.77 -5.20 9.56
C GLN A 100 0.32 -6.05 10.76
N LEU A 101 1.21 -6.29 11.72
CA LEU A 101 0.96 -7.17 12.86
C LEU A 101 0.18 -6.48 13.99
N TYR A 102 0.45 -5.18 14.24
CA TYR A 102 -0.05 -4.44 15.41
C TYR A 102 -0.62 -3.05 15.04
N PRO A 103 -1.54 -2.95 14.08
CA PRO A 103 -2.00 -1.66 13.50
C PRO A 103 -2.59 -0.68 14.52
N ASP A 104 -3.20 -1.19 15.60
CA ASP A 104 -3.83 -0.35 16.64
C ASP A 104 -2.83 0.16 17.68
N ALA A 105 -1.65 -0.46 17.78
CA ALA A 105 -0.61 -0.11 18.73
C ALA A 105 0.44 0.85 18.15
N VAL A 106 0.49 1.00 16.81
CA VAL A 106 1.55 1.71 16.09
C VAL A 106 1.01 3.01 15.52
N SER A 107 1.82 4.06 15.66
CA SER A 107 1.63 5.34 14.96
C SER A 107 2.94 5.76 14.34
N MET A 108 2.89 6.51 13.24
CA MET A 108 4.08 7.11 12.67
C MET A 108 4.06 8.62 12.85
N SER A 109 5.21 9.17 13.18
CA SER A 109 5.41 10.59 13.34
C SER A 109 6.74 11.03 12.72
N GLY A 110 6.88 12.32 12.48
CA GLY A 110 8.06 12.88 11.81
C GLY A 110 8.01 12.69 10.29
N GLY A 111 9.09 13.08 9.63
CA GLY A 111 9.21 13.11 8.19
C GLY A 111 9.26 14.54 7.65
N VAL A 112 9.78 14.66 6.44
CA VAL A 112 10.05 15.96 5.79
C VAL A 112 8.97 16.39 4.80
N SER A 113 8.00 15.51 4.47
CA SER A 113 6.88 15.81 3.59
C SER A 113 5.55 15.33 4.15
N GLU A 114 4.46 15.90 3.67
CA GLU A 114 3.10 15.58 4.12
C GLU A 114 2.75 14.10 3.96
N GLY A 115 3.27 13.48 2.88
CA GLY A 115 3.05 12.07 2.60
C GLY A 115 3.97 11.12 3.38
N SER A 116 5.04 11.60 4.03
CA SER A 116 6.03 10.73 4.68
C SER A 116 5.43 9.85 5.77
N ALA A 117 4.53 10.42 6.57
CA ALA A 117 3.85 9.69 7.64
C ALA A 117 2.91 8.58 7.13
N LEU A 118 2.51 8.62 5.86
CA LEU A 118 1.64 7.62 5.25
C LEU A 118 2.40 6.47 4.57
N GLN A 119 3.71 6.61 4.34
CA GLN A 119 4.51 5.59 3.64
C GLN A 119 4.48 4.23 4.36
N ILE A 120 4.47 4.24 5.70
CA ILE A 120 4.36 3.01 6.50
C ILE A 120 3.09 2.21 6.19
N TYR A 121 2.00 2.89 5.82
CA TYR A 121 0.73 2.22 5.51
C TYR A 121 0.68 1.66 4.08
N ALA A 122 1.66 1.99 3.24
CA ALA A 122 1.72 1.48 1.87
C ALA A 122 2.11 -0.01 1.81
N GLY A 123 2.82 -0.51 2.83
CA GLY A 123 3.26 -1.91 2.89
C GLY A 123 4.31 -2.30 1.84
N GLY A 124 4.86 -1.33 1.09
CA GLY A 124 5.80 -1.58 0.01
C GLY A 124 5.92 -0.40 -0.96
N SER A 125 6.13 -0.70 -2.23
CA SER A 125 6.20 0.32 -3.28
C SER A 125 4.86 1.05 -3.43
N PHE A 126 4.90 2.34 -3.68
CA PHE A 126 3.73 3.16 -3.96
C PHE A 126 4.04 4.20 -5.03
N ARG A 127 3.01 4.67 -5.70
CA ARG A 127 3.11 5.82 -6.62
C ARG A 127 2.55 7.07 -5.94
N GLN A 128 3.01 8.25 -6.38
CA GLN A 128 2.47 9.53 -5.95
C GLN A 128 1.83 10.25 -7.13
N VAL A 129 0.68 10.86 -6.87
CA VAL A 129 -0.05 11.71 -7.82
C VAL A 129 -0.58 12.95 -7.09
N GLY A 130 -0.71 14.07 -7.79
CA GLY A 130 -1.46 15.23 -7.28
C GLY A 130 -2.97 15.00 -7.42
N ALA A 131 -3.76 15.57 -6.54
CA ALA A 131 -5.23 15.48 -6.62
C ALA A 131 -5.81 16.09 -7.90
N LEU A 132 -5.12 17.09 -8.46
CA LEU A 132 -5.48 17.75 -9.71
C LEU A 132 -4.89 17.07 -10.96
N ASP A 133 -3.98 16.11 -10.79
CA ASP A 133 -3.39 15.40 -11.91
C ASP A 133 -4.46 14.54 -12.62
N ASP A 134 -4.30 14.38 -13.93
CA ASP A 134 -5.04 13.38 -14.67
C ASP A 134 -4.38 12.01 -14.49
N PHE A 135 -4.91 11.20 -13.55
CA PHE A 135 -4.39 9.87 -13.27
C PHE A 135 -5.50 8.81 -13.41
N THR A 136 -5.11 7.65 -13.93
CA THR A 136 -5.97 6.45 -13.90
C THR A 136 -5.70 5.68 -12.62
N PRO A 137 -6.74 5.33 -11.83
CA PRO A 137 -6.60 4.47 -10.67
C PRO A 137 -6.04 3.09 -11.07
N ASP A 138 -5.11 2.59 -10.26
CA ASP A 138 -4.51 1.28 -10.44
C ASP A 138 -4.44 0.60 -9.07
N ALA A 139 -5.25 -0.43 -8.88
CA ALA A 139 -5.30 -1.13 -7.61
C ALA A 139 -4.12 -2.09 -7.39
N SER A 140 -3.25 -2.32 -8.36
CA SER A 140 -2.08 -3.18 -8.21
C SER A 140 -0.94 -2.53 -7.40
N VAL A 141 -0.98 -1.21 -7.21
CA VAL A 141 0.03 -0.45 -6.48
C VAL A 141 -0.62 0.58 -5.56
N ALA A 142 -0.13 0.67 -4.32
CA ALA A 142 -0.59 1.71 -3.41
C ALA A 142 -0.40 3.10 -4.02
N THR A 143 -1.39 3.98 -3.87
CA THR A 143 -1.36 5.32 -4.46
C THR A 143 -1.48 6.38 -3.38
N LEU A 144 -0.47 7.26 -3.28
CA LEU A 144 -0.52 8.46 -2.45
C LEU A 144 -1.03 9.62 -3.28
N VAL A 145 -2.25 10.08 -3.00
CA VAL A 145 -2.82 11.29 -3.61
C VAL A 145 -2.50 12.48 -2.70
N ARG A 146 -1.85 13.50 -3.25
CA ARG A 146 -1.39 14.69 -2.52
C ARG A 146 -2.25 15.91 -2.85
N GLU A 147 -2.17 16.91 -1.96
CA GLU A 147 -2.77 18.23 -2.15
C GLU A 147 -4.30 18.19 -2.29
N ILE A 148 -4.96 17.38 -1.45
CA ILE A 148 -6.43 17.31 -1.39
C ILE A 148 -6.92 18.48 -0.51
N ASP A 149 -6.95 19.69 -1.07
CA ASP A 149 -7.09 20.93 -0.31
C ASP A 149 -8.53 21.27 0.10
N THR A 150 -9.52 20.67 -0.56
CA THR A 150 -10.95 20.94 -0.32
C THR A 150 -11.79 19.66 -0.29
N PRO A 151 -12.97 19.68 0.36
CA PRO A 151 -13.93 18.58 0.28
C PRO A 151 -14.42 18.31 -1.16
N ILE A 152 -14.50 19.34 -2.00
CA ILE A 152 -14.93 19.21 -3.40
C ILE A 152 -13.90 18.38 -4.17
N LEU A 153 -12.63 18.76 -4.07
CA LEU A 153 -11.55 18.02 -4.72
C LEU A 153 -11.43 16.57 -4.17
N ALA A 154 -11.63 16.39 -2.86
CA ALA A 154 -11.73 15.05 -2.28
C ALA A 154 -12.87 14.23 -2.91
N GLY A 155 -14.02 14.85 -3.20
CA GLY A 155 -15.13 14.22 -3.90
C GLY A 155 -14.78 13.81 -5.33
N GLU A 156 -14.09 14.67 -6.08
CA GLU A 156 -13.63 14.36 -7.44
C GLU A 156 -12.63 13.21 -7.46
N VAL A 157 -11.64 13.22 -6.56
CA VAL A 157 -10.67 12.12 -6.39
C VAL A 157 -11.40 10.84 -6.00
N LYS A 158 -12.34 10.90 -5.05
CA LYS A 158 -13.15 9.75 -4.63
C LYS A 158 -13.90 9.14 -5.82
N LEU A 159 -14.64 9.94 -6.60
CA LEU A 159 -15.39 9.45 -7.75
C LEU A 159 -14.49 8.73 -8.77
N ARG A 160 -13.30 9.25 -9.01
CA ARG A 160 -12.30 8.60 -9.86
C ARG A 160 -11.82 7.27 -9.27
N LEU A 161 -11.55 7.23 -7.97
CA LEU A 161 -11.09 6.01 -7.29
C LEU A 161 -12.17 4.92 -7.26
N THR A 162 -13.46 5.28 -7.10
CA THR A 162 -14.57 4.31 -7.08
C THR A 162 -14.80 3.61 -8.43
N GLU A 163 -14.15 4.06 -9.51
CA GLU A 163 -14.13 3.29 -10.76
C GLU A 163 -13.42 1.93 -10.60
N VAL A 164 -12.48 1.82 -9.67
CA VAL A 164 -11.64 0.61 -9.48
C VAL A 164 -11.80 0.01 -8.09
N TYR A 165 -11.95 0.87 -7.07
CA TYR A 165 -12.05 0.44 -5.69
C TYR A 165 -13.50 0.40 -5.20
N PRO A 166 -13.90 -0.64 -4.42
CA PRO A 166 -15.15 -0.62 -3.67
C PRO A 166 -15.23 0.57 -2.72
N ASP A 167 -16.44 1.06 -2.49
CA ASP A 167 -16.72 2.19 -1.59
C ASP A 167 -16.21 1.94 -0.15
N GLU A 168 -16.21 0.69 0.29
CA GLU A 168 -15.79 0.27 1.62
C GLU A 168 -14.26 0.14 1.77
N THR A 169 -13.49 0.37 0.69
CA THR A 169 -12.03 0.30 0.74
C THR A 169 -11.49 1.26 1.80
N MET A 170 -10.75 0.73 2.76
CA MET A 170 -10.16 1.53 3.83
C MET A 170 -8.95 2.31 3.31
N ILE A 171 -9.01 3.62 3.40
CA ILE A 171 -7.93 4.54 3.04
C ILE A 171 -7.35 5.22 4.29
N VAL A 172 -6.15 5.75 4.17
CA VAL A 172 -5.49 6.51 5.24
C VAL A 172 -5.29 7.94 4.79
N MET A 173 -5.84 8.89 5.52
CA MET A 173 -5.74 10.32 5.22
C MET A 173 -4.88 11.04 6.28
N ALA A 174 -3.93 11.84 5.83
CA ALA A 174 -3.29 12.84 6.68
C ALA A 174 -3.96 14.19 6.45
N MET A 175 -4.49 14.77 7.50
CA MET A 175 -5.24 16.02 7.45
C MET A 175 -4.33 17.23 7.74
N ALA A 176 -4.74 18.44 7.35
CA ALA A 176 -3.95 19.66 7.56
C ALA A 176 -3.70 19.98 9.04
N ASP A 177 -4.48 19.43 9.96
CA ASP A 177 -4.26 19.52 11.42
C ASP A 177 -3.22 18.51 11.94
N GLY A 178 -2.56 17.77 11.07
CA GLY A 178 -1.55 16.75 11.38
C GLY A 178 -2.12 15.43 11.88
N LYS A 179 -3.45 15.24 11.88
CA LYS A 179 -4.07 13.98 12.30
C LYS A 179 -4.16 13.00 11.15
N ILE A 180 -3.81 11.76 11.44
CA ILE A 180 -4.01 10.63 10.54
C ILE A 180 -5.35 9.98 10.88
N ARG A 181 -6.14 9.71 9.84
CA ARG A 181 -7.46 9.06 9.94
C ARG A 181 -7.52 7.88 9.00
N ARG A 182 -8.08 6.77 9.48
CA ARG A 182 -8.43 5.61 8.64
C ARG A 182 -9.94 5.66 8.42
N VAL A 183 -10.35 5.79 7.18
CA VAL A 183 -11.76 5.95 6.80
C VAL A 183 -12.06 5.11 5.57
N PRO A 184 -13.30 4.65 5.37
CA PRO A 184 -13.70 4.05 4.10
C PRO A 184 -13.70 5.11 2.98
N LEU A 185 -13.44 4.69 1.76
CA LEU A 185 -13.34 5.58 0.59
C LEU A 185 -14.56 6.49 0.42
N TRP A 186 -15.76 5.98 0.69
CA TRP A 186 -17.00 6.78 0.59
C TRP A 186 -17.06 7.95 1.59
N GLU A 187 -16.28 7.93 2.69
CA GLU A 187 -16.17 9.03 3.64
C GLU A 187 -15.07 10.05 3.30
N MET A 188 -14.32 9.83 2.23
CA MET A 188 -13.18 10.64 1.87
C MET A 188 -13.50 12.14 1.81
N ASP A 189 -14.61 12.53 1.22
CA ASP A 189 -15.07 13.93 1.04
C ASP A 189 -15.84 14.49 2.25
N ARG A 190 -16.09 13.67 3.27
CA ARG A 190 -16.86 14.04 4.47
C ARG A 190 -15.99 14.42 5.67
N GLN A 191 -14.68 14.42 5.48
CA GLN A 191 -13.75 14.76 6.53
C GLN A 191 -13.73 16.27 6.82
N LYS A 192 -13.14 16.66 7.95
CA LYS A 192 -12.92 18.07 8.33
C LYS A 192 -11.43 18.34 8.42
N GLY A 193 -11.03 19.57 8.14
CA GLY A 193 -9.64 20.02 8.27
C GLY A 193 -8.82 19.76 7.01
N TYR A 194 -9.44 19.95 5.84
CA TYR A 194 -8.72 19.98 4.54
C TYR A 194 -7.79 21.19 4.47
N GLY A 195 -6.78 21.07 3.64
CA GLY A 195 -5.81 22.10 3.31
C GLY A 195 -4.76 21.52 2.37
N HIS A 196 -3.88 22.37 1.84
CA HIS A 196 -2.87 22.01 0.84
C HIS A 196 -1.89 20.90 1.26
N THR A 197 -1.81 20.61 2.55
CA THR A 197 -0.98 19.52 3.11
C THR A 197 -1.75 18.20 3.26
N CYS A 198 -3.06 18.17 2.95
CA CYS A 198 -3.82 16.93 3.03
C CYS A 198 -3.42 15.98 1.93
N CYS A 199 -3.30 14.71 2.31
CA CYS A 199 -3.04 13.64 1.38
C CYS A 199 -3.79 12.37 1.83
N ALA A 200 -4.01 11.46 0.88
CA ALA A 200 -4.64 10.18 1.12
C ALA A 200 -3.80 9.05 0.51
N LEU A 201 -3.58 8.00 1.27
CA LEU A 201 -2.99 6.76 0.79
C LEU A 201 -4.10 5.74 0.56
N ILE A 202 -4.20 5.30 -0.68
CA ILE A 202 -5.09 4.24 -1.12
C ILE A 202 -4.24 2.98 -1.20
N PRO A 203 -4.63 1.87 -0.54
CA PRO A 203 -3.82 0.65 -0.51
C PRO A 203 -3.77 -0.03 -1.88
N ALA A 204 -2.73 -0.84 -2.11
CA ALA A 204 -2.77 -1.85 -3.15
C ALA A 204 -3.80 -2.94 -2.78
N VAL A 205 -4.45 -3.51 -3.79
CA VAL A 205 -5.41 -4.61 -3.63
C VAL A 205 -4.89 -5.81 -4.39
N ASP A 206 -4.30 -6.75 -3.67
CA ASP A 206 -3.79 -8.01 -4.24
C ASP A 206 -4.91 -9.04 -4.42
N ASP A 207 -5.93 -8.98 -3.58
CA ASP A 207 -7.10 -9.86 -3.66
C ASP A 207 -8.08 -9.33 -4.72
N LEU A 208 -8.17 -10.04 -5.84
CA LEU A 208 -9.06 -9.71 -6.95
C LEU A 208 -10.54 -9.64 -6.54
N THR A 209 -10.95 -10.35 -5.48
CA THR A 209 -12.34 -10.31 -4.98
C THR A 209 -12.71 -8.95 -4.36
N GLN A 210 -11.71 -8.13 -4.03
CA GLN A 210 -11.89 -6.78 -3.47
C GLN A 210 -11.86 -5.68 -4.53
N LYS A 211 -11.83 -6.03 -5.81
CA LYS A 211 -11.91 -5.07 -6.91
C LYS A 211 -13.33 -4.96 -7.45
N SER A 212 -13.75 -3.76 -7.78
CA SER A 212 -15.03 -3.51 -8.45
C SER A 212 -14.91 -3.59 -9.98
N ARG A 213 -13.72 -3.40 -10.53
CA ARG A 213 -13.40 -3.51 -11.96
C ARG A 213 -12.06 -4.17 -12.17
N PHE A 214 -11.94 -4.88 -13.28
CA PHE A 214 -10.73 -5.60 -13.65
C PHE A 214 -10.06 -4.96 -14.86
N SER A 215 -8.74 -4.88 -14.83
CA SER A 215 -7.91 -4.44 -15.94
C SER A 215 -7.53 -5.63 -16.85
N PHE A 216 -6.96 -5.33 -18.00
CA PHE A 216 -6.36 -6.36 -18.86
C PHE A 216 -5.24 -7.13 -18.14
N ASP A 217 -4.45 -6.45 -17.32
CA ASP A 217 -3.41 -7.11 -16.53
C ASP A 217 -3.99 -8.07 -15.49
N ASP A 218 -5.15 -7.76 -14.90
CA ASP A 218 -5.84 -8.68 -14.01
C ASP A 218 -6.29 -9.93 -14.76
N LEU A 219 -6.83 -9.82 -15.98
CA LEU A 219 -7.18 -10.97 -16.82
C LEU A 219 -5.94 -11.84 -17.08
N CYS A 220 -4.81 -11.23 -17.42
CA CYS A 220 -3.55 -11.96 -17.59
C CYS A 220 -3.08 -12.65 -16.29
N ARG A 221 -3.23 -12.00 -15.13
CA ARG A 221 -2.89 -12.57 -13.81
C ARG A 221 -3.81 -13.76 -13.48
N ILE A 222 -5.12 -13.61 -13.70
CA ILE A 222 -6.10 -14.68 -13.49
C ILE A 222 -5.76 -15.89 -14.35
N MET A 223 -5.51 -15.70 -15.64
CA MET A 223 -5.17 -16.79 -16.56
C MET A 223 -3.89 -17.53 -16.13
N ARG A 224 -2.84 -16.79 -15.71
CA ARG A 224 -1.63 -17.40 -15.15
C ARG A 224 -1.92 -18.23 -13.90
N ARG A 225 -2.79 -17.74 -13.02
CA ARG A 225 -3.17 -18.46 -11.79
C ARG A 225 -3.97 -19.72 -12.09
N LEU A 226 -4.92 -19.66 -13.03
CA LEU A 226 -5.70 -20.81 -13.46
C LEU A 226 -4.82 -21.91 -14.09
N ARG A 227 -3.79 -21.52 -14.84
CA ARG A 227 -2.86 -22.47 -15.48
C ARG A 227 -1.61 -22.81 -14.66
N ALA A 228 -1.48 -22.29 -13.42
CA ALA A 228 -0.39 -22.68 -12.53
C ALA A 228 -0.50 -24.16 -12.14
N PHE A 229 0.61 -24.74 -11.68
CA PHE A 229 0.70 -26.16 -11.29
C PHE A 229 -0.42 -26.62 -10.33
N ASP A 230 -0.87 -25.72 -9.47
CA ASP A 230 -1.94 -25.90 -8.48
C ASP A 230 -3.22 -25.13 -8.88
N GLY A 231 -3.37 -24.79 -10.15
CA GLY A 231 -4.50 -24.06 -10.71
C GLY A 231 -5.70 -24.94 -11.02
N ASP A 232 -6.53 -24.51 -11.99
CA ASP A 232 -7.70 -25.27 -12.41
C ASP A 232 -7.30 -26.43 -13.30
N PRO A 233 -7.70 -27.68 -13.00
CA PRO A 233 -7.31 -28.87 -13.78
C PRO A 233 -7.75 -28.79 -15.25
N TRP A 234 -8.93 -28.22 -15.52
CA TRP A 234 -9.42 -28.13 -16.89
C TRP A 234 -8.59 -27.12 -17.69
N ASP A 235 -8.28 -25.96 -17.10
CA ASP A 235 -7.47 -24.93 -17.76
C ASP A 235 -6.04 -25.40 -18.03
N ILE A 236 -5.45 -26.16 -17.10
CA ILE A 236 -4.09 -26.72 -17.23
C ILE A 236 -3.99 -27.67 -18.41
N GLU A 237 -5.02 -28.51 -18.66
CA GLU A 237 -5.04 -29.53 -19.73
C GLU A 237 -5.26 -28.92 -21.11
N GLN A 238 -5.72 -27.67 -21.24
CA GLN A 238 -6.00 -27.07 -22.52
C GLN A 238 -4.73 -26.87 -23.38
N THR A 239 -4.91 -27.11 -24.68
CA THR A 239 -3.91 -26.91 -25.72
C THR A 239 -4.44 -25.94 -26.79
N HIS A 240 -3.55 -25.42 -27.64
CA HIS A 240 -3.98 -24.65 -28.82
C HIS A 240 -5.01 -25.37 -29.67
N GLN A 241 -4.87 -26.72 -29.80
CA GLN A 241 -5.76 -27.55 -30.60
C GLN A 241 -7.12 -27.71 -29.94
N SER A 242 -7.18 -27.95 -28.62
CA SER A 242 -8.46 -28.12 -27.91
C SER A 242 -9.29 -26.85 -27.92
N LEU A 243 -8.64 -25.68 -27.78
CA LEU A 243 -9.31 -24.37 -27.74
C LEU A 243 -9.63 -23.80 -29.12
N ARG A 244 -9.04 -24.33 -30.21
CA ARG A 244 -9.23 -23.78 -31.54
C ARG A 244 -10.70 -23.66 -31.97
N ARG A 245 -11.52 -24.63 -31.61
CA ARG A 245 -12.95 -24.61 -31.97
C ARG A 245 -13.71 -23.51 -31.27
N TYR A 246 -13.42 -23.30 -30.01
CA TYR A 246 -14.08 -22.28 -29.19
C TYR A 246 -13.73 -20.87 -29.70
N LEU A 247 -12.45 -20.57 -29.94
CA LEU A 247 -12.05 -19.29 -30.54
C LEU A 247 -12.78 -18.99 -31.85
N ILE A 248 -13.04 -19.98 -32.68
CA ILE A 248 -13.80 -19.83 -33.93
C ILE A 248 -15.27 -19.55 -33.62
N GLU A 249 -15.86 -20.27 -32.65
CA GLU A 249 -17.25 -20.15 -32.22
C GLU A 249 -17.51 -18.72 -31.72
N GLU A 250 -16.77 -18.22 -30.73
CA GLU A 250 -16.89 -16.87 -30.20
C GLU A 250 -16.70 -15.77 -31.26
N THR A 251 -15.79 -16.01 -32.20
CA THR A 251 -15.59 -15.06 -33.32
C THR A 251 -16.81 -14.99 -34.24
N TYR A 252 -17.50 -16.10 -34.47
CA TYR A 252 -18.73 -16.11 -35.25
C TYR A 252 -19.90 -15.52 -34.50
N GLU A 253 -19.99 -15.73 -33.19
CA GLU A 253 -21.02 -15.14 -32.33
C GLU A 253 -20.85 -13.62 -32.25
N ALA A 254 -19.62 -13.11 -32.11
CA ALA A 254 -19.34 -11.69 -32.23
C ALA A 254 -19.74 -11.11 -33.59
N ALA A 255 -19.49 -11.81 -34.71
CA ALA A 255 -19.90 -11.38 -36.01
C ALA A 255 -21.45 -11.38 -36.17
N GLU A 256 -22.13 -12.36 -35.60
CA GLU A 256 -23.61 -12.44 -35.60
C GLU A 256 -24.22 -11.30 -34.78
N ALA A 257 -23.61 -10.94 -33.63
CA ALA A 257 -24.04 -9.78 -32.82
C ALA A 257 -23.92 -8.46 -33.59
N ILE A 258 -22.85 -8.29 -34.38
CA ILE A 258 -22.68 -7.15 -35.31
C ILE A 258 -23.78 -7.13 -36.35
N ASP A 259 -24.07 -8.26 -37.00
CA ASP A 259 -25.09 -8.38 -38.06
C ASP A 259 -26.51 -8.09 -37.54
N LYS A 260 -26.74 -8.37 -36.23
CA LYS A 260 -28.01 -8.13 -35.55
C LYS A 260 -28.12 -6.71 -34.96
N ASP A 261 -27.07 -5.91 -35.00
CA ASP A 261 -26.97 -4.60 -34.34
C ASP A 261 -27.27 -4.69 -32.81
N ASP A 262 -26.74 -5.76 -32.17
CA ASP A 262 -26.92 -6.07 -30.74
C ASP A 262 -25.63 -5.70 -29.97
N PRO A 263 -25.56 -4.49 -29.39
CA PRO A 263 -24.35 -4.06 -28.69
C PRO A 263 -24.07 -4.80 -27.39
N ASP A 264 -25.10 -5.33 -26.71
CA ASP A 264 -24.93 -6.05 -25.45
C ASP A 264 -24.32 -7.44 -25.72
N ALA A 265 -24.87 -8.18 -26.70
CA ALA A 265 -24.28 -9.44 -27.12
C ALA A 265 -22.85 -9.23 -27.68
N LEU A 266 -22.63 -8.19 -28.48
CA LEU A 266 -21.30 -7.90 -29.02
C LEU A 266 -20.28 -7.62 -27.89
N TYR A 267 -20.68 -6.97 -26.81
CA TYR A 267 -19.80 -6.72 -25.65
C TYR A 267 -19.38 -8.02 -25.00
N ASP A 268 -20.32 -8.94 -24.78
CA ASP A 268 -20.07 -10.25 -24.17
C ASP A 268 -19.14 -11.09 -25.05
N GLU A 269 -19.45 -11.26 -26.34
CA GLU A 269 -18.68 -12.09 -27.26
C GLU A 269 -17.25 -11.55 -27.50
N LEU A 270 -17.08 -10.23 -27.53
CA LEU A 270 -15.72 -9.65 -27.59
C LEU A 270 -14.90 -9.96 -26.32
N GLY A 271 -15.56 -10.06 -25.17
CA GLY A 271 -14.95 -10.51 -23.93
C GLY A 271 -14.42 -11.94 -24.04
N ASP A 272 -15.22 -12.85 -24.62
CA ASP A 272 -14.86 -14.25 -24.81
C ASP A 272 -13.76 -14.44 -25.86
N VAL A 273 -13.80 -13.69 -26.95
CA VAL A 273 -12.68 -13.64 -27.91
C VAL A 273 -11.40 -13.17 -27.23
N LEU A 274 -11.46 -12.12 -26.40
CA LEU A 274 -10.30 -11.60 -25.65
C LEU A 274 -9.76 -12.64 -24.67
N LEU A 275 -10.64 -13.36 -23.97
CA LEU A 275 -10.27 -14.45 -23.07
C LEU A 275 -9.45 -15.52 -23.83
N HIS A 276 -9.92 -15.94 -24.99
CA HIS A 276 -9.20 -16.90 -25.83
C HIS A 276 -7.85 -16.39 -26.30
N VAL A 277 -7.73 -15.10 -26.64
CA VAL A 277 -6.42 -14.50 -27.00
C VAL A 277 -5.43 -14.62 -25.85
N VAL A 278 -5.85 -14.25 -24.62
CA VAL A 278 -5.00 -14.35 -23.43
C VAL A 278 -4.68 -15.80 -23.08
N PHE A 279 -5.65 -16.71 -23.20
CA PHE A 279 -5.47 -18.14 -22.95
C PHE A 279 -4.41 -18.75 -23.89
N HIS A 280 -4.53 -18.50 -25.18
CA HIS A 280 -3.54 -18.95 -26.16
C HIS A 280 -2.16 -18.33 -25.91
N ALA A 281 -2.08 -17.08 -25.50
CA ALA A 281 -0.82 -16.42 -25.15
C ALA A 281 -0.15 -17.09 -23.94
N GLU A 282 -0.92 -17.50 -22.92
CA GLU A 282 -0.39 -18.18 -21.74
C GLU A 282 0.02 -19.63 -22.02
N ILE A 283 -0.67 -20.34 -22.94
CA ILE A 283 -0.24 -21.67 -23.41
C ILE A 283 1.12 -21.60 -24.11
N GLY A 284 1.40 -20.52 -24.84
CA GLY A 284 2.64 -20.34 -25.59
C GLY A 284 3.83 -19.84 -24.77
N ARG A 285 3.62 -19.57 -23.49
CA ARG A 285 4.64 -19.03 -22.58
C ARG A 285 5.52 -20.13 -22.01
#